data_d86c09eccef3f672602a0232fc3a816e
#
_entry.id   d86c09eccef3f672602a0232fc3a816e
#
_cell.length_a   1.000
_cell.length_b   1.000
_cell.length_c   1.000
_cell.angle_alpha   90.00
_cell.angle_beta   90.00
_cell.angle_gamma   90.00
#
_symmetry.space_group_name_H-M   'P 1'
#
loop_
_entity.id
_entity.type
_entity.pdbx_description
1 polymer ?
#
loop_
_entity_poly.entity_id
_entity_poly.type
_entity_poly.pdbx_seq_one_letter_code
_entity_poly.pdbx_strand_id
1 'polypeptide(L)'
;MKKLFKALLVFACAGTLCAGALALSACGGGKKGEAYALTHGAERFIGYSSVTVNGDKVKDCVLTEVMLPGELKNEDKELIYKELSYGDVTIVYDATSKAYKVGSQSVTEYFYNNEAHCKEYYEAAVGNKISGKKVDSDASETVSKAVLSKEENGYWSTNLGDKLGWKANRDATVAYVKEYGISGLSSLKKATEGDNTGYWVDGNNVSTGATWSDLYKETQPANYVTYAQLIINAYNVATGK
;
A
#
# COMPACT_ATOMS: atom_id res chain seq x y z
N MET A 1 3.61 37.05 -50.72
CA MET A 1 3.01 37.02 -49.35
C MET A 1 2.02 35.85 -49.30
N LYS A 2 2.48 34.72 -48.74
CA LYS A 2 1.69 33.47 -48.69
C LYS A 2 1.12 33.28 -47.29
N LYS A 3 -0.20 33.29 -47.18
CA LYS A 3 -0.93 33.00 -45.93
C LYS A 3 -1.01 31.46 -45.76
N LEU A 4 -0.44 30.96 -44.66
CA LEU A 4 -0.62 29.55 -44.24
C LEU A 4 -1.93 29.41 -43.47
N PHE A 5 -2.83 28.60 -43.97
CA PHE A 5 -3.99 28.08 -43.23
C PHE A 5 -3.54 26.99 -42.28
N LYS A 6 -3.81 27.13 -40.99
CA LYS A 6 -3.73 26.04 -40.03
C LYS A 6 -5.09 25.35 -39.96
N ALA A 7 -5.14 24.12 -40.43
CA ALA A 7 -6.29 23.26 -40.24
C ALA A 7 -6.20 22.64 -38.84
N LEU A 8 -7.24 22.86 -38.03
CA LEU A 8 -7.44 22.24 -36.73
C LEU A 8 -8.17 20.91 -36.97
N LEU A 9 -7.51 19.79 -36.81
CA LEU A 9 -8.13 18.47 -36.87
C LEU A 9 -8.60 18.08 -35.47
N VAL A 10 -9.90 18.13 -35.25
CA VAL A 10 -10.54 17.57 -34.04
C VAL A 10 -10.79 16.09 -34.31
N PHE A 11 -10.05 15.23 -33.66
CA PHE A 11 -10.37 13.81 -33.58
C PHE A 11 -11.16 13.52 -32.31
N ALA A 12 -12.45 13.28 -32.47
CA ALA A 12 -13.27 12.65 -31.46
C ALA A 12 -13.04 11.13 -31.54
N CYS A 13 -12.38 10.55 -30.57
CA CYS A 13 -12.38 9.11 -30.37
C CYS A 13 -13.12 8.81 -29.08
N ALA A 14 -14.33 8.27 -29.21
CA ALA A 14 -15.08 7.63 -28.16
C ALA A 14 -14.49 6.23 -27.89
N GLY A 15 -14.25 5.94 -26.63
CA GLY A 15 -14.37 4.60 -26.06
C GLY A 15 -13.24 3.64 -26.27
N THR A 16 -12.39 3.51 -25.28
CA THR A 16 -12.06 2.22 -24.61
C THR A 16 -11.14 2.56 -23.43
N LEU A 17 -11.60 2.38 -22.21
CA LEU A 17 -10.81 2.45 -20.98
C LEU A 17 -9.88 1.25 -20.96
N CYS A 18 -8.68 1.39 -21.53
CA CYS A 18 -7.51 0.61 -21.15
C CYS A 18 -6.76 1.44 -20.12
N ALA A 19 -6.66 0.94 -18.90
CA ALA A 19 -5.77 1.48 -17.89
C ALA A 19 -4.32 1.37 -18.38
N GLY A 20 -3.91 2.35 -19.19
CA GLY A 20 -2.55 2.52 -19.67
C GLY A 20 -1.82 3.44 -18.71
N ALA A 21 -0.90 2.89 -17.92
CA ALA A 21 0.07 3.69 -17.21
C ALA A 21 0.83 4.55 -18.22
N LEU A 22 0.55 5.85 -18.24
CA LEU A 22 1.34 6.82 -18.99
C LEU A 22 2.72 6.92 -18.35
N ALA A 23 3.67 6.15 -18.86
CA ALA A 23 5.09 6.31 -18.56
C ALA A 23 5.53 7.68 -19.09
N LEU A 24 5.58 8.69 -18.24
CA LEU A 24 6.30 9.93 -18.50
C LEU A 24 7.79 9.62 -18.49
N SER A 25 8.35 9.29 -19.66
CA SER A 25 9.79 9.24 -19.85
C SER A 25 10.34 10.68 -19.91
N ALA A 26 10.65 11.25 -18.74
CA ALA A 26 11.50 12.42 -18.66
C ALA A 26 12.94 12.01 -18.96
N CYS A 27 13.66 12.78 -19.75
CA CYS A 27 15.08 12.59 -20.04
C CYS A 27 15.88 12.40 -18.75
N GLY A 28 16.48 11.21 -18.56
CA GLY A 28 17.29 10.84 -17.39
C GLY A 28 16.52 10.22 -16.21
N GLY A 29 15.20 10.14 -16.25
CA GLY A 29 14.37 9.52 -15.22
C GLY A 29 14.12 8.04 -15.51
N GLY A 30 14.28 7.17 -14.49
CA GLY A 30 13.92 5.76 -14.58
C GLY A 30 12.41 5.55 -14.79
N LYS A 31 12.02 4.34 -15.17
CA LYS A 31 10.60 3.96 -15.23
C LYS A 31 10.07 3.74 -13.81
N LYS A 32 8.89 4.30 -13.51
CA LYS A 32 8.22 4.12 -12.23
C LYS A 32 7.01 3.18 -12.38
N GLY A 33 6.88 2.25 -11.45
CA GLY A 33 5.68 1.45 -11.29
C GLY A 33 5.13 1.62 -9.89
N GLU A 34 3.83 1.44 -9.76
CA GLU A 34 3.08 1.57 -8.50
C GLU A 34 2.17 0.35 -8.33
N ALA A 35 1.94 -0.03 -7.08
CA ALA A 35 1.01 -1.09 -6.72
C ALA A 35 0.29 -0.75 -5.41
N TYR A 36 -0.96 -1.19 -5.32
CA TYR A 36 -1.83 -0.99 -4.17
C TYR A 36 -2.48 -2.32 -3.79
N ALA A 37 -2.57 -2.63 -2.52
CA ALA A 37 -3.20 -3.86 -2.08
C ALA A 37 -3.67 -3.78 -0.63
N LEU A 38 -4.63 -4.65 -0.29
CA LEU A 38 -4.92 -4.97 1.11
C LEU A 38 -3.70 -5.71 1.69
N THR A 39 -3.13 -5.18 2.78
CA THR A 39 -1.92 -5.72 3.42
C THR A 39 -2.17 -6.09 4.88
N HIS A 40 -1.24 -6.88 5.46
CA HIS A 40 -1.21 -7.18 6.88
C HIS A 40 -2.45 -7.94 7.42
N GLY A 41 -3.18 -8.66 6.59
CA GLY A 41 -4.33 -9.48 7.01
C GLY A 41 -5.41 -8.74 7.82
N ALA A 42 -6.48 -9.44 8.14
CA ALA A 42 -7.52 -8.99 9.06
C ALA A 42 -8.09 -7.58 8.79
N GLU A 43 -8.19 -7.17 7.52
CA GLU A 43 -8.87 -5.93 7.12
C GLU A 43 -8.29 -4.64 7.75
N ARG A 44 -6.95 -4.60 7.90
CA ARG A 44 -6.34 -3.56 8.73
C ARG A 44 -5.76 -2.39 7.95
N PHE A 45 -5.11 -2.66 6.81
CA PHE A 45 -4.35 -1.64 6.08
C PHE A 45 -4.47 -1.80 4.57
N ILE A 46 -4.43 -0.65 3.88
CA ILE A 46 -4.16 -0.58 2.45
C ILE A 46 -2.71 -0.14 2.27
N GLY A 47 -1.92 -1.00 1.66
CA GLY A 47 -0.53 -0.76 1.32
C GLY A 47 -0.35 -0.11 -0.04
N TYR A 48 0.67 0.71 -0.14
CA TYR A 48 1.18 1.30 -1.38
C TYR A 48 2.65 1.03 -1.50
N SER A 49 3.08 0.62 -2.69
CA SER A 49 4.49 0.60 -3.04
C SER A 49 4.72 1.29 -4.38
N SER A 50 5.84 1.98 -4.50
CA SER A 50 6.34 2.41 -5.80
C SER A 50 7.80 2.04 -5.96
N VAL A 51 8.16 1.60 -7.17
CA VAL A 51 9.53 1.25 -7.52
C VAL A 51 9.94 2.02 -8.77
N THR A 52 11.07 2.71 -8.70
CA THR A 52 11.67 3.38 -9.85
C THR A 52 12.89 2.59 -10.30
N VAL A 53 12.95 2.22 -11.58
CA VAL A 53 14.05 1.45 -12.17
C VAL A 53 14.79 2.22 -13.24
N ASN A 54 16.09 1.95 -13.37
CA ASN A 54 16.90 2.38 -14.51
C ASN A 54 17.59 1.12 -15.09
N GLY A 55 17.11 0.66 -16.25
CA GLY A 55 17.37 -0.71 -16.70
C GLY A 55 16.77 -1.69 -15.69
N ASP A 56 17.56 -2.67 -15.24
CA ASP A 56 17.15 -3.68 -14.26
C ASP A 56 17.45 -3.26 -12.79
N LYS A 57 18.05 -2.07 -12.58
CA LYS A 57 18.45 -1.61 -11.25
C LYS A 57 17.34 -0.79 -10.61
N VAL A 58 16.99 -1.11 -9.37
CA VAL A 58 16.14 -0.28 -8.54
C VAL A 58 16.89 0.99 -8.13
N LYS A 59 16.30 2.13 -8.45
CA LYS A 59 16.82 3.46 -8.07
C LYS A 59 16.16 3.99 -6.83
N ASP A 60 14.86 3.73 -6.73
CA ASP A 60 14.07 4.11 -5.57
C ASP A 60 12.98 3.11 -5.29
N CYS A 61 12.63 2.98 -4.03
CA CYS A 61 11.56 2.13 -3.54
C CYS A 61 10.84 2.83 -2.40
N VAL A 62 9.54 2.84 -2.45
CA VAL A 62 8.65 3.34 -1.38
C VAL A 62 7.74 2.21 -0.96
N LEU A 63 7.53 2.10 0.34
CA LEU A 63 6.53 1.22 0.95
C LEU A 63 5.84 2.00 2.06
N THR A 64 4.52 2.10 2.04
CA THR A 64 3.74 2.77 3.08
C THR A 64 2.34 2.20 3.18
N GLU A 65 1.60 2.54 4.23
CA GLU A 65 0.27 2.02 4.49
C GLU A 65 -0.65 3.11 5.08
N VAL A 66 -1.94 2.96 4.79
CA VAL A 66 -3.02 3.70 5.43
C VAL A 66 -3.95 2.74 6.16
N MET A 67 -4.50 3.18 7.28
CA MET A 67 -5.38 2.40 8.14
C MET A 67 -6.77 2.31 7.56
N LEU A 68 -7.36 1.14 7.65
CA LEU A 68 -8.80 0.92 7.51
C LEU A 68 -9.51 1.21 8.85
N PRO A 69 -10.82 1.46 8.84
CA PRO A 69 -11.51 1.94 10.04
C PRO A 69 -11.43 0.98 11.24
N GLY A 70 -11.25 -0.33 11.02
CA GLY A 70 -11.08 -1.32 12.09
C GLY A 70 -9.80 -1.14 12.94
N GLU A 71 -8.80 -0.42 12.42
CA GLU A 71 -7.57 -0.08 13.15
C GLU A 71 -7.64 1.28 13.86
N LEU A 72 -8.64 2.10 13.55
CA LEU A 72 -8.82 3.41 14.17
C LEU A 72 -9.54 3.24 15.52
N LYS A 73 -8.75 3.02 16.56
CA LYS A 73 -9.21 2.76 17.92
C LYS A 73 -8.67 3.79 18.90
N ASN A 74 -9.47 4.09 19.94
CA ASN A 74 -9.03 4.89 21.08
C ASN A 74 -8.08 4.09 22.00
N GLU A 75 -7.66 4.70 23.10
CA GLU A 75 -6.76 4.08 24.09
C GLU A 75 -7.38 2.84 24.75
N ASP A 76 -8.70 2.79 24.89
CA ASP A 76 -9.47 1.67 25.43
C ASP A 76 -9.72 0.55 24.40
N LYS A 77 -9.14 0.67 23.21
CA LYS A 77 -9.31 -0.27 22.08
C LYS A 77 -10.71 -0.29 21.48
N GLU A 78 -11.50 0.72 21.72
CA GLU A 78 -12.82 0.90 21.13
C GLU A 78 -12.72 1.61 19.77
N LEU A 79 -13.67 1.31 18.88
CA LEU A 79 -13.73 1.92 17.56
C LEU A 79 -14.02 3.44 17.67
N ILE A 80 -13.26 4.24 16.93
CA ILE A 80 -13.48 5.69 16.86
C ILE A 80 -14.58 6.03 15.86
N TYR A 81 -14.60 5.40 14.70
CA TYR A 81 -15.52 5.70 13.61
C TYR A 81 -16.48 4.54 13.36
N LYS A 82 -17.78 4.83 13.25
CA LYS A 82 -18.79 3.89 12.77
C LYS A 82 -18.95 3.90 11.25
N GLU A 83 -18.46 4.96 10.59
CA GLU A 83 -18.57 5.15 9.14
C GLU A 83 -17.37 5.93 8.62
N LEU A 84 -16.81 5.51 7.48
CA LEU A 84 -15.88 6.28 6.65
C LEU A 84 -16.41 6.35 5.23
N SER A 85 -16.32 7.53 4.59
CA SER A 85 -16.79 7.74 3.21
C SER A 85 -15.74 8.46 2.38
N TYR A 86 -15.62 8.06 1.10
CA TYR A 86 -14.77 8.69 0.09
C TYR A 86 -15.38 8.48 -1.29
N GLY A 87 -15.40 9.51 -2.13
CA GLY A 87 -16.13 9.44 -3.40
C GLY A 87 -17.58 8.98 -3.18
N ASP A 88 -17.99 7.95 -3.89
CA ASP A 88 -19.30 7.31 -3.75
C ASP A 88 -19.28 6.06 -2.85
N VAL A 89 -18.16 5.80 -2.19
CA VAL A 89 -17.96 4.61 -1.35
C VAL A 89 -18.17 4.97 0.11
N THR A 90 -18.93 4.12 0.81
CA THR A 90 -19.13 4.22 2.26
C THR A 90 -18.81 2.88 2.92
N ILE A 91 -17.93 2.91 3.91
CA ILE A 91 -17.55 1.78 4.77
C ILE A 91 -18.28 1.96 6.08
N VAL A 92 -19.16 1.02 6.46
CA VAL A 92 -20.01 1.12 7.65
C VAL A 92 -19.75 -0.03 8.60
N TYR A 93 -19.70 0.24 9.90
CA TYR A 93 -19.66 -0.80 10.93
C TYR A 93 -21.03 -1.45 11.08
N ASP A 94 -21.08 -2.75 10.84
CA ASP A 94 -22.26 -3.59 11.08
C ASP A 94 -22.18 -4.20 12.49
N ALA A 95 -22.99 -3.70 13.39
CA ALA A 95 -23.03 -4.15 14.77
C ALA A 95 -23.45 -5.64 14.92
N THR A 96 -24.20 -6.18 13.95
CA THR A 96 -24.64 -7.59 13.96
C THR A 96 -23.49 -8.54 13.69
N SER A 97 -22.71 -8.27 12.65
CA SER A 97 -21.53 -9.07 12.30
C SER A 97 -20.27 -8.62 13.03
N LYS A 98 -20.29 -7.50 13.73
CA LYS A 98 -19.15 -6.84 14.39
C LYS A 98 -17.98 -6.60 13.43
N ALA A 99 -18.28 -6.20 12.21
CA ALA A 99 -17.31 -6.00 11.14
C ALA A 99 -17.68 -4.80 10.27
N TYR A 100 -16.69 -4.23 9.59
CA TYR A 100 -16.94 -3.19 8.59
C TYR A 100 -17.33 -3.80 7.25
N LYS A 101 -18.24 -3.11 6.55
CA LYS A 101 -18.77 -3.50 5.25
C LYS A 101 -18.82 -2.34 4.27
N VAL A 102 -18.73 -2.66 2.98
CA VAL A 102 -19.06 -1.80 1.84
C VAL A 102 -20.28 -2.42 1.17
N GLY A 103 -21.45 -1.82 1.35
CA GLY A 103 -22.71 -2.45 0.95
C GLY A 103 -22.93 -3.79 1.67
N SER A 104 -23.05 -4.88 0.91
CA SER A 104 -23.18 -6.24 1.46
C SER A 104 -21.85 -6.99 1.63
N GLN A 105 -20.75 -6.48 1.08
CA GLN A 105 -19.44 -7.12 1.12
C GLN A 105 -18.70 -6.79 2.42
N SER A 106 -17.91 -7.74 2.95
CA SER A 106 -16.90 -7.43 3.95
C SER A 106 -15.82 -6.53 3.35
N VAL A 107 -15.09 -5.81 4.20
CA VAL A 107 -13.95 -4.98 3.76
C VAL A 107 -12.89 -5.83 3.05
N THR A 108 -12.65 -7.07 3.51
CA THR A 108 -11.76 -8.00 2.81
C THR A 108 -12.24 -8.29 1.39
N GLU A 109 -13.50 -8.66 1.20
CA GLU A 109 -14.05 -8.97 -0.13
C GLU A 109 -14.01 -7.76 -1.06
N TYR A 110 -14.19 -6.56 -0.51
CA TYR A 110 -14.18 -5.34 -1.30
C TYR A 110 -12.78 -4.95 -1.80
N PHE A 111 -11.75 -5.10 -0.95
CA PHE A 111 -10.39 -4.65 -1.25
C PHE A 111 -9.45 -5.77 -1.75
N TYR A 112 -9.65 -7.03 -1.30
CA TYR A 112 -8.75 -8.11 -1.68
C TYR A 112 -8.83 -8.41 -3.17
N ASN A 113 -7.67 -8.51 -3.83
CA ASN A 113 -7.55 -8.67 -5.29
C ASN A 113 -8.22 -7.56 -6.12
N ASN A 114 -8.49 -6.40 -5.53
CA ASN A 114 -9.04 -5.25 -6.22
C ASN A 114 -8.13 -4.02 -6.03
N GLU A 115 -7.10 -3.95 -6.87
CA GLU A 115 -6.11 -2.86 -6.80
C GLU A 115 -6.75 -1.47 -7.02
N ALA A 116 -7.77 -1.37 -7.86
CA ALA A 116 -8.46 -0.10 -8.13
C ALA A 116 -9.12 0.45 -6.85
N HIS A 117 -9.85 -0.38 -6.11
CA HIS A 117 -10.45 0.03 -4.84
C HIS A 117 -9.38 0.38 -3.79
N CYS A 118 -8.30 -0.40 -3.72
CA CYS A 118 -7.18 -0.10 -2.82
C CYS A 118 -6.56 1.26 -3.16
N LYS A 119 -6.36 1.55 -4.44
CA LYS A 119 -5.82 2.83 -4.92
C LYS A 119 -6.73 4.00 -4.57
N GLU A 120 -8.03 3.90 -4.86
CA GLU A 120 -9.01 4.95 -4.56
C GLU A 120 -9.03 5.30 -3.07
N TYR A 121 -9.07 4.28 -2.20
CA TYR A 121 -9.02 4.50 -0.75
C TYR A 121 -7.71 5.15 -0.32
N TYR A 122 -6.57 4.62 -0.79
CA TYR A 122 -5.25 5.16 -0.45
C TYR A 122 -5.12 6.63 -0.86
N GLU A 123 -5.47 6.96 -2.11
CA GLU A 123 -5.41 8.33 -2.63
C GLU A 123 -6.35 9.28 -1.88
N ALA A 124 -7.53 8.81 -1.49
CA ALA A 124 -8.46 9.57 -0.66
C ALA A 124 -7.88 9.83 0.74
N ALA A 125 -7.26 8.82 1.35
CA ALA A 125 -6.65 8.93 2.68
C ALA A 125 -5.48 9.93 2.70
N VAL A 126 -4.53 9.80 1.78
CA VAL A 126 -3.37 10.71 1.72
C VAL A 126 -3.74 12.11 1.23
N GLY A 127 -4.85 12.24 0.51
CA GLY A 127 -5.41 13.50 0.00
C GLY A 127 -6.33 14.23 0.98
N ASN A 128 -6.52 13.74 2.22
CA ASN A 128 -7.51 14.24 3.20
C ASN A 128 -8.94 14.33 2.64
N LYS A 129 -9.33 13.33 1.83
CA LYS A 129 -10.65 13.26 1.17
C LYS A 129 -11.57 12.22 1.80
N ILE A 130 -11.21 11.66 2.95
CA ILE A 130 -12.06 10.75 3.71
C ILE A 130 -12.83 11.56 4.75
N SER A 131 -14.13 11.38 4.78
CA SER A 131 -14.99 11.85 5.86
C SER A 131 -15.38 10.69 6.77
N GLY A 132 -15.55 10.97 8.08
CA GLY A 132 -15.91 9.96 9.07
C GLY A 132 -17.02 10.42 9.97
N LYS A 133 -17.85 9.48 10.43
CA LYS A 133 -18.77 9.68 11.55
C LYS A 133 -18.28 8.85 12.73
N LYS A 134 -18.07 9.51 13.85
CA LYS A 134 -17.69 8.84 15.12
C LYS A 134 -18.81 7.96 15.65
N VAL A 135 -18.46 6.99 16.48
CA VAL A 135 -19.43 6.06 17.09
C VAL A 135 -20.52 6.81 17.88
N ASP A 136 -20.13 7.86 18.55
CA ASP A 136 -20.98 8.69 19.44
C ASP A 136 -21.59 9.94 18.77
N SER A 137 -21.38 10.12 17.44
CA SER A 137 -21.82 11.31 16.71
C SER A 137 -22.33 10.97 15.32
N ASP A 138 -23.37 11.68 14.88
CA ASP A 138 -23.86 11.64 13.50
C ASP A 138 -23.24 12.76 12.63
N ALA A 139 -22.48 13.66 13.24
CA ALA A 139 -21.77 14.70 12.51
C ALA A 139 -20.60 14.10 11.74
N SER A 140 -20.50 14.48 10.45
CA SER A 140 -19.38 14.11 9.61
C SER A 140 -18.20 15.05 9.83
N GLU A 141 -17.00 14.51 9.91
CA GLU A 141 -15.75 15.25 9.99
C GLU A 141 -14.73 14.74 8.96
N THR A 142 -13.78 15.58 8.55
CA THR A 142 -12.66 15.11 7.72
C THR A 142 -11.70 14.30 8.56
N VAL A 143 -11.43 13.05 8.14
CA VAL A 143 -10.40 12.22 8.75
C VAL A 143 -9.07 12.53 8.07
N SER A 144 -8.18 13.18 8.80
CA SER A 144 -6.93 13.65 8.23
C SER A 144 -5.95 12.53 7.89
N LYS A 145 -5.04 12.79 6.97
CA LYS A 145 -3.93 11.90 6.64
C LYS A 145 -3.11 11.53 7.89
N ALA A 146 -2.90 12.47 8.81
CA ALA A 146 -2.17 12.22 10.05
C ALA A 146 -2.83 11.14 10.94
N VAL A 147 -4.15 10.96 10.84
CA VAL A 147 -4.87 9.89 11.52
C VAL A 147 -4.77 8.58 10.74
N LEU A 148 -4.89 8.63 9.42
CA LEU A 148 -4.99 7.44 8.57
C LEU A 148 -3.64 6.85 8.17
N SER A 149 -2.60 7.67 7.98
CA SER A 149 -1.27 7.18 7.61
C SER A 149 -0.62 6.45 8.78
N LYS A 150 -0.22 5.22 8.56
CA LYS A 150 0.48 4.41 9.57
C LYS A 150 1.77 5.07 10.06
N GLU A 151 2.47 5.78 9.18
CA GLU A 151 3.68 6.51 9.52
C GLU A 151 3.39 7.78 10.34
N GLU A 152 2.44 8.61 9.87
CA GLU A 152 2.13 9.90 10.52
C GLU A 152 1.37 9.71 11.83
N ASN A 153 0.55 8.67 11.94
CA ASN A 153 -0.12 8.28 13.18
C ASN A 153 0.86 7.76 14.25
N GLY A 154 2.06 7.34 13.84
CA GLY A 154 3.03 6.71 14.74
C GLY A 154 2.66 5.28 15.14
N TYR A 155 1.82 4.61 14.36
CA TYR A 155 1.41 3.22 14.61
C TYR A 155 2.61 2.30 14.74
N TRP A 156 2.71 1.62 15.90
CA TRP A 156 3.83 0.75 16.24
C TRP A 156 5.20 1.37 15.93
N SER A 157 5.39 2.60 16.36
CA SER A 157 6.59 3.39 16.07
C SER A 157 7.83 2.95 16.87
N THR A 158 7.62 2.28 18.00
CA THR A 158 8.70 1.85 18.92
C THR A 158 9.00 0.36 18.77
N ASN A 159 10.26 0.01 19.00
CA ASN A 159 10.68 -1.38 19.09
C ASN A 159 10.11 -2.03 20.35
N LEU A 160 9.72 -3.30 20.26
CA LEU A 160 9.27 -4.12 21.38
C LEU A 160 10.34 -5.18 21.67
N GLY A 161 11.24 -4.86 22.58
CA GLY A 161 12.44 -5.68 22.83
C GLY A 161 13.33 -5.69 21.58
N ASP A 162 13.65 -6.89 21.09
CA ASP A 162 14.41 -7.15 19.87
C ASP A 162 13.59 -7.06 18.58
N LYS A 163 12.25 -6.89 18.69
CA LYS A 163 11.36 -6.70 17.52
C LYS A 163 11.36 -5.25 17.11
N LEU A 164 11.75 -5.00 15.88
CA LEU A 164 11.72 -3.65 15.30
C LEU A 164 10.29 -3.16 15.15
N GLY A 165 10.07 -1.86 15.39
CA GLY A 165 8.83 -1.18 15.07
C GLY A 165 8.58 -1.15 13.55
N TRP A 166 7.34 -0.83 13.15
CA TRP A 166 6.95 -0.87 11.73
C TRP A 166 7.85 -0.01 10.84
N LYS A 167 8.13 1.21 11.25
CA LYS A 167 8.98 2.12 10.46
C LYS A 167 10.38 1.56 10.23
N ALA A 168 11.01 1.01 11.26
CA ALA A 168 12.36 0.44 11.16
C ALA A 168 12.37 -0.80 10.23
N ASN A 169 11.39 -1.67 10.35
CA ASN A 169 11.22 -2.82 9.45
C ASN A 169 11.03 -2.38 7.99
N ARG A 170 10.17 -1.39 7.74
CA ARG A 170 9.94 -0.83 6.41
C ARG A 170 11.23 -0.25 5.84
N ASP A 171 11.92 0.60 6.59
CA ASP A 171 13.13 1.26 6.13
C ASP A 171 14.24 0.25 5.82
N ALA A 172 14.37 -0.80 6.63
CA ALA A 172 15.31 -1.90 6.38
C ALA A 172 14.97 -2.66 5.08
N THR A 173 13.70 -2.96 4.84
CA THR A 173 13.24 -3.62 3.60
C THR A 173 13.49 -2.75 2.37
N VAL A 174 13.16 -1.46 2.45
CA VAL A 174 13.38 -0.51 1.35
C VAL A 174 14.88 -0.36 1.05
N ALA A 175 15.73 -0.28 2.07
CA ALA A 175 17.19 -0.23 1.92
C ALA A 175 17.73 -1.47 1.21
N TYR A 176 17.30 -2.67 1.65
CA TYR A 176 17.67 -3.93 0.99
C TYR A 176 17.30 -3.95 -0.50
N VAL A 177 16.06 -3.55 -0.84
CA VAL A 177 15.60 -3.52 -2.24
C VAL A 177 16.42 -2.54 -3.09
N LYS A 178 16.78 -1.40 -2.54
CA LYS A 178 17.61 -0.39 -3.26
C LYS A 178 19.03 -0.89 -3.49
N GLU A 179 19.59 -1.67 -2.60
CA GLU A 179 20.98 -2.16 -2.67
C GLU A 179 21.06 -3.45 -3.49
N TYR A 180 20.21 -4.43 -3.23
CA TYR A 180 20.30 -5.78 -3.80
C TYR A 180 19.25 -6.07 -4.89
N GLY A 181 18.29 -5.16 -5.11
CA GLY A 181 17.22 -5.34 -6.10
C GLY A 181 16.10 -6.26 -5.63
N ILE A 182 15.29 -6.69 -6.58
CA ILE A 182 14.06 -7.46 -6.33
C ILE A 182 14.30 -8.98 -6.29
N SER A 183 15.35 -9.46 -6.94
CA SER A 183 15.55 -10.89 -7.20
C SER A 183 15.62 -11.76 -5.94
N GLY A 184 16.07 -11.21 -4.82
CA GLY A 184 16.13 -11.93 -3.55
C GLY A 184 14.82 -11.97 -2.75
N LEU A 185 13.89 -11.06 -3.00
CA LEU A 185 12.69 -10.93 -2.15
C LEU A 185 11.81 -12.17 -2.15
N SER A 186 11.62 -12.82 -3.30
CA SER A 186 10.75 -14.00 -3.41
C SER A 186 11.34 -15.24 -2.73
N SER A 187 12.63 -15.26 -2.45
CA SER A 187 13.36 -16.38 -1.83
C SER A 187 13.79 -16.10 -0.39
N LEU A 188 13.38 -14.97 0.19
CA LEU A 188 13.70 -14.63 1.56
C LEU A 188 13.18 -15.68 2.55
N LYS A 189 14.04 -16.03 3.51
CA LYS A 189 13.70 -16.93 4.62
C LYS A 189 14.08 -16.27 5.94
N LYS A 190 13.35 -16.61 6.99
CA LYS A 190 13.70 -16.16 8.33
C LYS A 190 14.89 -16.98 8.85
N ALA A 191 15.98 -16.32 9.21
CA ALA A 191 17.13 -16.99 9.78
C ALA A 191 16.80 -17.55 11.19
N THR A 192 17.18 -18.80 11.44
CA THR A 192 16.94 -19.51 12.72
C THR A 192 18.20 -19.62 13.57
N GLU A 193 19.35 -19.25 13.02
CA GLU A 193 20.66 -19.34 13.67
C GLU A 193 21.62 -18.27 13.19
N GLY A 194 22.72 -18.06 13.90
CA GLY A 194 23.76 -17.07 13.58
C GLY A 194 23.36 -15.64 13.92
N ASP A 195 24.19 -14.69 13.48
CA ASP A 195 24.07 -13.25 13.80
C ASP A 195 22.77 -12.61 13.25
N ASN A 196 22.18 -13.22 12.21
CA ASN A 196 20.95 -12.75 11.60
C ASN A 196 19.68 -13.47 12.13
N THR A 197 19.77 -14.19 13.25
CA THR A 197 18.61 -14.91 13.81
C THR A 197 17.40 -13.99 13.99
N GLY A 198 16.26 -14.41 13.42
CA GLY A 198 15.01 -13.64 13.46
C GLY A 198 14.82 -12.63 12.32
N TYR A 199 15.88 -12.31 11.58
CA TYR A 199 15.79 -11.44 10.38
C TYR A 199 15.49 -12.25 9.12
N TRP A 200 14.93 -11.56 8.12
CA TRP A 200 14.76 -12.12 6.79
C TRP A 200 16.06 -12.03 6.00
N VAL A 201 16.48 -13.16 5.44
CA VAL A 201 17.74 -13.30 4.70
C VAL A 201 17.49 -13.92 3.34
N ASP A 202 18.31 -13.54 2.35
CA ASP A 202 18.33 -14.17 1.02
C ASP A 202 19.17 -15.45 1.01
N GLY A 203 19.23 -16.12 -0.17
CA GLY A 203 19.99 -17.35 -0.34
C GLY A 203 21.52 -17.23 -0.12
N ASN A 204 22.04 -16.00 -0.02
CA ASN A 204 23.45 -15.70 0.29
C ASN A 204 23.62 -15.21 1.74
N ASN A 205 22.60 -15.35 2.57
CA ASN A 205 22.52 -14.86 3.95
C ASN A 205 22.64 -13.32 4.10
N VAL A 206 22.36 -12.58 3.04
CA VAL A 206 22.24 -11.12 3.12
C VAL A 206 20.94 -10.77 3.84
N SER A 207 21.06 -10.09 4.97
CA SER A 207 19.92 -9.69 5.79
C SER A 207 19.21 -8.48 5.22
N THR A 208 17.87 -8.51 5.23
CA THR A 208 17.06 -7.31 4.98
C THR A 208 17.11 -6.34 6.17
N GLY A 209 17.53 -6.79 7.36
CA GLY A 209 17.33 -6.06 8.60
C GLY A 209 15.88 -6.06 9.12
N ALA A 210 14.95 -6.69 8.42
CA ALA A 210 13.54 -6.74 8.82
C ALA A 210 13.21 -7.98 9.64
N THR A 211 12.32 -7.84 10.64
CA THR A 211 11.88 -8.89 11.56
C THR A 211 10.41 -9.25 11.47
N TRP A 212 9.61 -8.50 10.73
CA TRP A 212 8.15 -8.68 10.67
C TRP A 212 7.70 -9.92 9.88
N SER A 213 6.66 -10.59 10.36
CA SER A 213 6.09 -11.78 9.72
C SER A 213 5.37 -11.46 8.40
N ASP A 214 4.90 -10.22 8.22
CA ASP A 214 4.13 -9.82 7.05
C ASP A 214 5.00 -9.41 5.85
N LEU A 215 6.33 -9.36 6.01
CA LEU A 215 7.24 -9.13 4.90
C LEU A 215 7.10 -10.24 3.85
N TYR A 216 7.11 -11.47 4.30
CA TYR A 216 6.90 -12.65 3.48
C TYR A 216 6.18 -13.73 4.29
N LYS A 217 5.01 -14.16 3.82
CA LYS A 217 4.22 -15.17 4.52
C LYS A 217 4.51 -16.55 3.97
N GLU A 218 4.93 -17.45 4.85
CA GLU A 218 5.27 -18.83 4.47
C GLU A 218 4.03 -19.72 4.25
N THR A 219 2.89 -19.39 4.87
CA THR A 219 1.66 -20.19 4.79
C THR A 219 0.52 -19.44 4.14
N GLN A 220 -0.07 -20.03 3.11
CA GLN A 220 -1.28 -19.57 2.40
C GLN A 220 -2.52 -20.31 2.91
N PRO A 221 -3.74 -19.81 2.68
CA PRO A 221 -4.08 -18.56 2.00
C PRO A 221 -4.14 -17.37 2.96
N ALA A 222 -3.59 -16.25 2.51
CA ALA A 222 -3.86 -14.97 3.13
C ALA A 222 -4.82 -14.20 2.24
N ASN A 223 -5.85 -13.61 2.80
CA ASN A 223 -6.71 -12.66 2.10
C ASN A 223 -6.06 -11.28 2.11
N TYR A 224 -4.75 -11.21 1.84
CA TYR A 224 -3.96 -9.99 1.75
C TYR A 224 -2.66 -10.23 0.97
N VAL A 225 -2.02 -9.15 0.52
CA VAL A 225 -0.74 -9.17 -0.18
C VAL A 225 0.39 -8.89 0.82
N THR A 226 1.48 -9.65 0.77
CA THR A 226 2.67 -9.41 1.61
C THR A 226 3.43 -8.17 1.14
N TYR A 227 4.24 -7.58 2.01
CA TYR A 227 5.05 -6.40 1.64
C TYR A 227 6.04 -6.71 0.51
N ALA A 228 6.68 -7.89 0.54
CA ALA A 228 7.56 -8.31 -0.54
C ALA A 228 6.80 -8.42 -1.88
N GLN A 229 5.61 -9.03 -1.88
CA GLN A 229 4.80 -9.15 -3.08
C GLN A 229 4.30 -7.79 -3.59
N LEU A 230 3.93 -6.88 -2.69
CA LEU A 230 3.52 -5.51 -3.06
C LEU A 230 4.65 -4.75 -3.77
N ILE A 231 5.89 -4.86 -3.26
CA ILE A 231 7.08 -4.27 -3.90
C ILE A 231 7.36 -4.94 -5.25
N ILE A 232 7.25 -6.27 -5.35
CA ILE A 232 7.42 -7.02 -6.60
C ILE A 232 6.39 -6.58 -7.64
N ASN A 233 5.13 -6.41 -7.24
CA ASN A 233 4.07 -5.93 -8.13
C ASN A 233 4.41 -4.54 -8.70
N ALA A 234 4.83 -3.60 -7.85
CA ALA A 234 5.26 -2.27 -8.30
C ALA A 234 6.46 -2.34 -9.27
N TYR A 235 7.43 -3.23 -9.00
CA TYR A 235 8.57 -3.46 -9.91
C TYR A 235 8.12 -4.04 -11.26
N ASN A 236 7.19 -4.99 -11.27
CA ASN A 236 6.66 -5.57 -12.49
C ASN A 236 5.97 -4.51 -13.35
N VAL A 237 5.17 -3.63 -12.76
CA VAL A 237 4.58 -2.48 -13.47
C VAL A 237 5.68 -1.58 -14.06
N ALA A 238 6.74 -1.26 -13.30
CA ALA A 238 7.85 -0.44 -13.79
C ALA A 238 8.60 -1.07 -14.97
N THR A 239 8.69 -2.41 -15.01
CA THR A 239 9.46 -3.15 -16.02
C THR A 239 8.59 -3.69 -17.16
N GLY A 240 7.28 -3.66 -17.04
CA GLY A 240 6.31 -4.19 -18.01
C GLY A 240 6.25 -5.73 -18.01
N LYS A 241 6.45 -6.33 -16.84
CA LYS A 241 6.38 -7.79 -16.63
C LYS A 241 5.02 -8.20 -16.13
#